data_e5a22748e3fabfb0aef32f96e6f5d7cb
#
_entry.id   e5a22748e3fabfb0aef32f96e6f5d7cb
#
_cell.length_a   1.000
_cell.length_b   1.000
_cell.length_c   1.000
_cell.angle_alpha   90.00
_cell.angle_beta   90.00
_cell.angle_gamma   90.00
#
_symmetry.space_group_name_H-M   'P 1'
#
loop_
_entity.id
_entity.type
_entity.pdbx_description
1 polymer ?
#
loop_
_entity_poly.entity_id
_entity_poly.type
_entity_poly.pdbx_seq_one_letter_code
_entity_poly.pdbx_strand_id
1 'polypeptide(L)'
;MKIEVLKSKIHRVKVTGADLDYIGSITIDEALLEAANLIVGEKVSIVNVNNGERFETYIIRGERNSGTITLNGPAARKVQKGDIVIIISYALMDFEEAKTFEPTVIFPDEQTNRLMIDTNSN
;
A
#
# COMPACT_ATOMS: atom_id res chain seq x y z
N MET A 1 -23.91 5.09 14.13
CA MET A 1 -23.64 5.33 12.68
C MET A 1 -22.21 4.92 12.39
N LYS A 2 -22.02 4.10 11.37
CA LYS A 2 -20.68 3.66 10.98
C LYS A 2 -20.22 4.41 9.75
N ILE A 3 -18.94 4.78 9.74
CA ILE A 3 -18.33 5.46 8.60
C ILE A 3 -17.02 4.77 8.23
N GLU A 4 -16.61 4.91 6.98
CA GLU A 4 -15.31 4.46 6.53
C GLU A 4 -14.29 5.57 6.77
N VAL A 5 -13.17 5.20 7.40
CA VAL A 5 -12.10 6.16 7.69
C VAL A 5 -10.77 5.57 7.25
N LEU A 6 -9.80 6.43 7.04
CA LEU A 6 -8.44 6.02 6.72
C LEU A 6 -7.89 5.16 7.85
N LYS A 7 -7.49 3.92 7.51
CA LYS A 7 -6.87 3.01 8.47
C LYS A 7 -5.35 3.02 8.32
N SER A 8 -4.88 2.84 7.08
CA SER A 8 -3.45 2.71 6.79
C SER A 8 -3.12 3.33 5.45
N LYS A 9 -1.90 3.85 5.32
CA LYS A 9 -1.46 4.44 4.08
C LYS A 9 0.05 4.25 3.91
N ILE A 10 0.44 3.71 2.76
CA ILE A 10 1.84 3.69 2.35
C ILE A 10 1.96 4.81 1.33
N HIS A 11 2.64 5.89 1.71
CA HIS A 11 2.68 7.10 0.89
C HIS A 11 3.89 7.08 -0.04
N ARG A 12 3.62 6.91 -1.35
CA ARG A 12 4.59 7.04 -2.43
C ARG A 12 5.66 5.95 -2.43
N VAL A 13 5.31 4.81 -3.00
CA VAL A 13 6.26 3.72 -3.27
C VAL A 13 6.37 3.52 -4.78
N LYS A 14 7.49 2.98 -5.22
CA LYS A 14 7.77 2.74 -6.63
C LYS A 14 7.29 1.35 -7.03
N VAL A 15 6.56 1.25 -8.13
CA VAL A 15 6.17 -0.03 -8.71
C VAL A 15 7.42 -0.71 -9.23
N THR A 16 7.71 -1.93 -8.73
CA THR A 16 8.88 -2.72 -9.13
C THR A 16 8.57 -3.74 -10.19
N GLY A 17 7.30 -4.02 -10.45
CA GLY A 17 6.90 -4.97 -11.47
C GLY A 17 5.42 -4.94 -11.77
N ALA A 18 5.06 -5.51 -12.91
CA ALA A 18 3.68 -5.65 -13.35
C ALA A 18 3.56 -6.99 -14.06
N ASP A 19 2.72 -7.89 -13.55
CA ASP A 19 2.59 -9.25 -14.06
C ASP A 19 1.13 -9.53 -14.44
N LEU A 20 0.83 -9.44 -15.73
CA LEU A 20 -0.52 -9.65 -16.28
C LEU A 20 -1.01 -11.07 -16.11
N ASP A 21 -0.09 -12.04 -16.06
CA ASP A 21 -0.44 -13.44 -16.08
C ASP A 21 -0.58 -14.06 -14.69
N TYR A 22 -0.40 -13.27 -13.65
CA TYR A 22 -0.55 -13.73 -12.28
C TYR A 22 -1.96 -13.41 -11.76
N ILE A 23 -2.33 -14.03 -10.63
CA ILE A 23 -3.63 -13.80 -9.99
C ILE A 23 -3.73 -12.32 -9.57
N GLY A 24 -4.86 -11.68 -9.91
CA GLY A 24 -5.07 -10.26 -9.61
C GLY A 24 -4.86 -9.94 -8.14
N SER A 25 -3.91 -9.03 -7.86
CA SER A 25 -3.50 -8.70 -6.50
C SER A 25 -2.40 -7.64 -6.54
N ILE A 26 -1.97 -7.19 -5.37
CA ILE A 26 -0.74 -6.41 -5.25
C ILE A 26 0.21 -7.12 -4.29
N THR A 27 1.43 -7.39 -4.76
CA THR A 27 2.47 -7.96 -3.93
C THR A 27 3.21 -6.82 -3.24
N ILE A 28 3.23 -6.85 -1.91
CA ILE A 28 3.87 -5.81 -1.10
C ILE A 28 4.89 -6.45 -0.16
N ASP A 29 6.08 -5.87 -0.11
CA ASP A 29 7.15 -6.23 0.83
C ASP A 29 6.58 -6.41 2.25
N GLU A 30 6.85 -7.54 2.86
CA GLU A 30 6.34 -7.87 4.19
C GLU A 30 6.71 -6.83 5.25
N ALA A 31 7.90 -6.24 5.17
CA ALA A 31 8.31 -5.21 6.14
C ALA A 31 7.42 -3.98 6.04
N LEU A 32 6.98 -3.62 4.83
CA LEU A 32 6.06 -2.50 4.63
C LEU A 32 4.68 -2.83 5.18
N LEU A 33 4.22 -4.09 4.99
CA LEU A 33 2.93 -4.52 5.52
C LEU A 33 2.89 -4.39 7.04
N GLU A 34 3.92 -4.87 7.72
CA GLU A 34 3.99 -4.76 9.18
C GLU A 34 4.01 -3.30 9.64
N ALA A 35 4.85 -2.49 9.02
CA ALA A 35 4.98 -1.09 9.39
C ALA A 35 3.68 -0.31 9.17
N ALA A 36 2.93 -0.66 8.13
CA ALA A 36 1.69 0.03 7.76
C ALA A 36 0.45 -0.58 8.42
N ASN A 37 0.61 -1.63 9.23
CA ASN A 37 -0.52 -2.33 9.86
C ASN A 37 -1.49 -2.90 8.82
N LEU A 38 -0.93 -3.53 7.79
CA LEU A 38 -1.68 -4.18 6.72
C LEU A 38 -1.43 -5.69 6.76
N ILE A 39 -2.42 -6.48 6.33
CA ILE A 39 -2.28 -7.93 6.29
C ILE A 39 -2.60 -8.48 4.91
N VAL A 40 -2.14 -9.69 4.65
CA VAL A 40 -2.45 -10.45 3.43
C VAL A 40 -3.96 -10.63 3.32
N GLY A 41 -4.50 -10.44 2.13
CA GLY A 41 -5.94 -10.55 1.88
C GLY A 41 -6.71 -9.26 2.11
N GLU A 42 -6.10 -8.26 2.71
CA GLU A 42 -6.76 -6.98 2.94
C GLU A 42 -6.97 -6.23 1.64
N LYS A 43 -8.17 -5.66 1.47
CA LYS A 43 -8.49 -4.83 0.31
C LYS A 43 -7.81 -3.48 0.45
N VAL A 44 -7.20 -3.01 -0.62
CA VAL A 44 -6.56 -1.69 -0.67
C VAL A 44 -6.95 -0.95 -1.93
N SER A 45 -6.93 0.37 -1.82
CA SER A 45 -7.07 1.28 -2.97
C SER A 45 -5.67 1.71 -3.38
N ILE A 46 -5.40 1.65 -4.68
CA ILE A 46 -4.12 2.05 -5.26
C ILE A 46 -4.36 3.33 -6.06
N VAL A 47 -3.55 4.34 -5.78
CA VAL A 47 -3.61 5.60 -6.52
C VAL A 47 -2.27 5.78 -7.23
N ASN A 48 -2.30 5.84 -8.55
CA ASN A 48 -1.10 6.03 -9.35
C ASN A 48 -0.85 7.52 -9.56
N VAL A 49 0.22 8.03 -8.98
CA VAL A 49 0.57 9.45 -9.04
C VAL A 49 0.91 9.89 -10.46
N ASN A 50 1.47 8.99 -11.27
CA ASN A 50 1.94 9.32 -12.61
C ASN A 50 0.82 9.45 -13.65
N ASN A 51 -0.23 8.64 -13.54
CA ASN A 51 -1.32 8.65 -14.54
C ASN A 51 -2.70 8.96 -13.97
N GLY A 52 -2.82 9.11 -12.65
CA GLY A 52 -4.08 9.44 -12.00
C GLY A 52 -5.06 8.28 -11.85
N GLU A 53 -4.68 7.07 -12.26
CA GLU A 53 -5.54 5.91 -12.11
C GLU A 53 -5.77 5.56 -10.65
N ARG A 54 -7.01 5.17 -10.33
CA ARG A 54 -7.39 4.68 -9.01
C ARG A 54 -8.09 3.35 -9.20
N PHE A 55 -7.67 2.34 -8.45
CA PHE A 55 -8.28 1.01 -8.54
C PHE A 55 -8.12 0.29 -7.23
N GLU A 56 -8.87 -0.79 -7.06
CA GLU A 56 -8.86 -1.59 -5.85
C GLU A 56 -8.37 -2.99 -6.14
N THR A 57 -7.67 -3.57 -5.18
CA THR A 57 -7.22 -4.95 -5.25
C THR A 57 -6.98 -5.45 -3.83
N TYR A 58 -6.39 -6.62 -3.66
CA TYR A 58 -6.06 -7.14 -2.34
C TYR A 58 -4.57 -7.50 -2.26
N ILE A 59 -4.07 -7.60 -1.04
CA ILE A 59 -2.65 -7.76 -0.76
C ILE A 59 -2.23 -9.23 -0.76
N ILE A 60 -1.09 -9.50 -1.40
CA ILE A 60 -0.34 -10.73 -1.16
C ILE A 60 1.06 -10.34 -0.67
N ARG A 61 1.69 -11.26 0.07
CA ARG A 61 2.97 -10.97 0.72
C ARG A 61 4.12 -11.08 -0.26
N GLY A 62 4.97 -10.04 -0.30
CA GLY A 62 6.24 -10.05 -0.98
C GLY A 62 7.39 -10.36 -0.03
N GLU A 63 8.52 -10.70 -0.58
CA GLU A 63 9.72 -11.03 0.20
C GLU A 63 10.09 -9.85 1.11
N ARG A 64 10.39 -10.17 2.36
CA ARG A 64 10.73 -9.17 3.37
C ARG A 64 12.01 -8.42 3.01
N ASN A 65 11.95 -7.10 3.10
CA ASN A 65 13.06 -6.18 2.79
C ASN A 65 13.50 -6.21 1.32
N SER A 66 12.64 -6.69 0.43
CA SER A 66 12.92 -6.71 -1.02
C SER A 66 12.59 -5.39 -1.71
N GLY A 67 11.75 -4.58 -1.08
CA GLY A 67 11.22 -3.38 -1.72
C GLY A 67 10.16 -3.68 -2.80
N THR A 68 9.66 -4.90 -2.85
CA THR A 68 8.73 -5.33 -3.90
C THR A 68 7.39 -4.63 -3.79
N ILE A 69 6.96 -4.03 -4.90
CA ILE A 69 5.60 -3.52 -5.12
C ILE A 69 5.23 -3.95 -6.53
N THR A 70 4.51 -5.05 -6.66
CA THR A 70 4.15 -5.61 -7.97
C THR A 70 2.64 -5.68 -8.13
N LEU A 71 2.13 -5.14 -9.22
CA LEU A 71 0.71 -5.21 -9.56
C LEU A 71 0.50 -6.44 -10.45
N ASN A 72 -0.45 -7.28 -10.07
CA ASN A 72 -0.69 -8.58 -10.71
C ASN A 72 -2.06 -8.63 -11.38
N GLY A 73 -2.16 -9.41 -12.46
CA GLY A 73 -3.40 -9.59 -13.21
C GLY A 73 -3.83 -8.31 -13.91
N PRO A 74 -5.14 -8.06 -14.05
CA PRO A 74 -5.63 -6.87 -14.76
C PRO A 74 -5.12 -5.55 -14.19
N ALA A 75 -4.82 -5.49 -12.89
CA ALA A 75 -4.27 -4.29 -12.26
C ALA A 75 -2.92 -3.89 -12.87
N ALA A 76 -2.18 -4.86 -13.43
CA ALA A 76 -0.90 -4.58 -14.09
C ALA A 76 -1.04 -3.63 -15.28
N ARG A 77 -2.24 -3.52 -15.86
CA ARG A 77 -2.50 -2.59 -16.96
C ARG A 77 -2.63 -1.15 -16.50
N LYS A 78 -2.81 -0.92 -15.22
CA LYS A 78 -3.00 0.41 -14.63
C LYS A 78 -1.69 1.07 -14.21
N VAL A 79 -0.59 0.35 -14.31
CA VAL A 79 0.72 0.83 -13.85
C VAL A 79 1.81 0.45 -14.84
N GLN A 80 2.94 1.14 -14.72
CA GLN A 80 4.19 0.77 -15.38
C GLN A 80 5.26 0.68 -14.30
N LYS A 81 6.22 -0.21 -14.51
CA LYS A 81 7.37 -0.29 -13.61
C LYS A 81 8.02 1.08 -13.50
N GLY A 82 8.28 1.52 -12.27
CA GLY A 82 8.81 2.84 -12.00
C GLY A 82 7.78 3.89 -11.61
N ASP A 83 6.49 3.63 -11.84
CA ASP A 83 5.42 4.54 -11.41
C ASP A 83 5.42 4.66 -9.89
N ILE A 84 5.03 5.82 -9.40
CA ILE A 84 4.86 6.06 -7.97
C ILE A 84 3.38 5.87 -7.62
N VAL A 85 3.11 5.05 -6.62
CA VAL A 85 1.73 4.78 -6.17
C VAL A 85 1.59 5.05 -4.68
N ILE A 86 0.34 5.29 -4.28
CA ILE A 86 -0.05 5.43 -2.88
C ILE A 86 -1.01 4.29 -2.60
N ILE A 87 -0.78 3.56 -1.51
CA ILE A 87 -1.58 2.40 -1.13
C ILE A 87 -2.36 2.76 0.11
N ILE A 88 -3.70 2.65 0.04
CA ILE A 88 -4.58 3.13 1.10
C ILE A 88 -5.54 2.03 1.53
N SER A 89 -5.71 1.84 2.83
CA SER A 89 -6.77 0.98 3.34
C SER A 89 -7.70 1.78 4.25
N TYR A 90 -8.95 1.34 4.30
CA TYR A 90 -10.01 1.99 5.07
C TYR A 90 -10.60 0.99 6.05
N ALA A 91 -11.13 1.49 7.15
CA ALA A 91 -11.82 0.66 8.12
C ALA A 91 -13.20 1.24 8.41
N LEU A 92 -14.17 0.36 8.58
CA LEU A 92 -15.52 0.75 8.95
C LEU A 92 -15.60 0.75 10.48
N MET A 93 -15.98 1.88 11.07
CA MET A 93 -16.09 1.98 12.50
C MET A 93 -17.16 2.99 12.91
N ASP A 94 -17.57 2.92 14.18
CA ASP A 94 -18.54 3.85 14.72
C ASP A 94 -18.00 5.28 14.65
N PHE A 95 -18.90 6.23 14.37
CA PHE A 95 -18.54 7.63 14.21
C PHE A 95 -17.78 8.18 15.43
N GLU A 96 -18.20 7.82 16.63
CA GLU A 96 -17.53 8.31 17.84
C GLU A 96 -16.13 7.73 17.98
N GLU A 97 -15.95 6.45 17.65
CA GLU A 97 -14.65 5.79 17.64
C GLU A 97 -13.72 6.45 16.62
N ALA A 98 -14.26 6.78 15.45
CA ALA A 98 -13.50 7.36 14.36
C ALA A 98 -12.88 8.73 14.72
N LYS A 99 -13.52 9.48 15.62
CA LYS A 99 -13.04 10.81 16.02
C LYS A 99 -11.66 10.77 16.67
N THR A 100 -11.32 9.67 17.33
CA THR A 100 -10.05 9.53 18.06
C THR A 100 -9.14 8.46 17.46
N PHE A 101 -9.57 7.79 16.39
CA PHE A 101 -8.77 6.76 15.74
C PHE A 101 -7.59 7.42 15.01
N GLU A 102 -6.40 6.88 15.24
CA GLU A 102 -5.20 7.37 14.56
C GLU A 102 -4.77 6.36 13.48
N PRO A 103 -4.79 6.76 12.20
CA PRO A 103 -4.34 5.88 11.13
C PRO A 103 -2.83 5.69 11.17
N THR A 104 -2.38 4.57 10.60
CA THR A 104 -0.96 4.28 10.42
C THR A 104 -0.54 4.75 9.03
N VAL A 105 0.32 5.74 8.96
CA VAL A 105 0.84 6.27 7.68
C VAL A 105 2.35 6.14 7.69
N ILE A 106 2.90 5.51 6.64
CA ILE A 106 4.35 5.37 6.52
C ILE A 106 4.83 6.02 5.22
N PHE A 107 6.08 6.47 5.25
CA PHE A 107 6.75 7.19 4.14
C PHE A 107 8.05 6.47 3.80
N PRO A 108 7.99 5.40 3.00
CA PRO A 108 9.22 4.68 2.61
C PRO A 108 10.12 5.55 1.73
N ASP A 109 11.37 5.13 1.60
CA ASP A 109 12.29 5.76 0.66
C ASP A 109 11.80 5.51 -0.77
N GLU A 110 11.64 6.56 -1.57
CA GLU A 110 11.09 6.43 -2.93
C GLU A 110 12.00 5.67 -3.89
N GLN A 111 13.30 5.59 -3.60
CA GLN A 111 14.25 4.90 -4.47
C GLN A 111 14.23 3.40 -4.24
N THR A 112 14.13 2.98 -2.99
CA THR A 112 14.31 1.58 -2.59
C THR A 112 13.04 0.92 -2.09
N ASN A 113 11.98 1.69 -1.82
CA ASN A 113 10.75 1.25 -1.15
C ASN A 113 11.02 0.69 0.25
N ARG A 114 12.16 0.98 0.84
CA ARG A 114 12.48 0.48 2.16
C ARG A 114 12.11 1.49 3.22
N LEU A 115 11.84 0.98 4.40
CA LEU A 115 11.60 1.83 5.55
C LEU A 115 12.87 2.63 5.83
N MET A 116 12.70 3.93 6.06
CA MET A 116 13.80 4.79 6.44
C MET A 116 14.10 4.59 7.91
N ILE A 117 15.39 4.53 8.24
CA ILE A 117 15.80 4.45 9.62
C ILE A 117 15.76 5.87 10.20
N ASP A 118 14.97 6.05 11.25
CA ASP A 118 14.94 7.31 11.98
C ASP A 118 16.07 7.30 12.99
N THR A 119 17.17 7.95 12.64
CA THR A 119 18.36 8.03 13.51
C THR A 119 18.15 8.93 14.71
N ASN A 120 17.04 9.65 14.75
CA ASN A 120 16.70 10.55 15.87
C ASN A 120 15.76 9.89 16.88
N SER A 121 15.24 8.70 16.55
CA SER A 121 14.39 7.97 17.47
C SER A 121 15.26 7.07 18.35
N ASN A 122 15.46 7.50 19.53
CA ASN A 122 16.19 6.71 20.52
C ASN A 122 15.29 6.38 21.70
#